data_56a7b9dea0f201c189499f899aef4e98
#
_entry.id   56a7b9dea0f201c189499f899aef4e98
#
_cell.length_a   1.000
_cell.length_b   1.000
_cell.length_c   1.000
_cell.angle_alpha   90.00
_cell.angle_beta   90.00
_cell.angle_gamma   90.00
#
_symmetry.space_group_name_H-M   'P 1'
#
loop_
_entity.id
_entity.type
_entity.pdbx_description
1 polymer ?
#
loop_
_entity_poly.entity_id
_entity_poly.type
_entity_poly.pdbx_seq_one_letter_code
_entity_poly.pdbx_strand_id
1 'polypeptide(L)'
;MSGKPQFDEAAVVAAAIEVFWRSGYAAAAVSDLTEATGLSRSSLYQRFHDKDGLFQEALEAYTQRVLRRMNSAKADTARGRLKALLRAFLPDGSSLRPAGCLIARSCSDLPALSAEGQAAALAGATHQREILAGLLREGVAAGELAEDADIDAMAWHYLGVLQAVLNFPQVGADPSMLDRMIDVAMSVWPSPFLRGS
;
A
#
# COMPACT_ATOMS: atom_id res chain seq x y z
N MET A 1 28.27 13.03 -25.90
CA MET A 1 27.64 13.91 -24.91
C MET A 1 26.24 13.38 -24.69
N SER A 2 26.06 12.63 -23.58
CA SER A 2 24.72 12.11 -23.18
C SER A 2 23.94 13.29 -22.59
N GLY A 3 22.96 13.82 -23.34
CA GLY A 3 22.04 14.84 -22.82
C GLY A 3 21.26 14.27 -21.64
N LYS A 4 21.23 14.98 -20.51
CA LYS A 4 20.29 14.68 -19.41
C LYS A 4 18.88 14.60 -19.98
N PRO A 5 18.07 13.64 -19.52
CA PRO A 5 16.65 13.62 -19.92
C PRO A 5 16.02 14.98 -19.62
N GLN A 6 15.30 15.53 -20.59
CA GLN A 6 14.74 16.88 -20.55
C GLN A 6 13.40 16.93 -19.79
N PHE A 7 13.14 15.94 -18.92
CA PHE A 7 11.92 15.81 -18.15
C PHE A 7 12.20 15.41 -16.69
N ASP A 8 11.29 15.77 -15.81
CA ASP A 8 11.33 15.38 -14.40
C ASP A 8 10.87 13.91 -14.27
N GLU A 9 11.83 13.00 -14.06
CA GLU A 9 11.54 11.56 -13.90
C GLU A 9 10.59 11.28 -12.74
N ALA A 10 10.70 12.01 -11.63
CA ALA A 10 9.83 11.81 -10.47
C ALA A 10 8.37 12.18 -10.82
N ALA A 11 8.18 13.24 -11.59
CA ALA A 11 6.85 13.64 -12.08
C ALA A 11 6.27 12.60 -13.06
N VAL A 12 7.10 12.06 -13.95
CA VAL A 12 6.71 11.00 -14.90
C VAL A 12 6.27 9.74 -14.16
N VAL A 13 7.07 9.26 -13.20
CA VAL A 13 6.75 8.09 -12.38
C VAL A 13 5.48 8.34 -11.55
N ALA A 14 5.31 9.54 -10.99
CA ALA A 14 4.10 9.90 -10.25
C ALA A 14 2.84 9.86 -11.14
N ALA A 15 2.91 10.37 -12.36
CA ALA A 15 1.81 10.31 -13.33
C ALA A 15 1.50 8.86 -13.74
N ALA A 16 2.52 8.04 -13.97
CA ALA A 16 2.36 6.62 -14.30
C ALA A 16 1.70 5.84 -13.13
N ILE A 17 2.06 6.13 -11.87
CA ILE A 17 1.39 5.57 -10.68
C ILE A 17 -0.12 5.80 -10.76
N GLU A 18 -0.58 7.01 -11.06
CA GLU A 18 -2.00 7.35 -11.12
C GLU A 18 -2.74 6.54 -12.21
N VAL A 19 -2.12 6.35 -13.38
CA VAL A 19 -2.69 5.52 -14.46
C VAL A 19 -2.81 4.06 -14.02
N PHE A 20 -1.72 3.46 -13.54
CA PHE A 20 -1.73 2.07 -13.09
C PHE A 20 -2.63 1.84 -11.88
N TRP A 21 -2.70 2.80 -10.98
CA TRP A 21 -3.56 2.71 -9.80
C TRP A 21 -5.05 2.72 -10.20
N ARG A 22 -5.42 3.59 -11.16
CA ARG A 22 -6.82 3.72 -11.63
C ARG A 22 -7.24 2.54 -12.50
N SER A 23 -6.40 2.15 -13.45
CA SER A 23 -6.76 1.18 -14.50
C SER A 23 -6.29 -0.25 -14.22
N GLY A 24 -5.27 -0.44 -13.37
CA GLY A 24 -4.50 -1.68 -13.27
C GLY A 24 -3.48 -1.83 -14.40
N TYR A 25 -2.59 -2.80 -14.27
CA TYR A 25 -1.57 -3.05 -15.29
C TYR A 25 -2.17 -3.48 -16.63
N ALA A 26 -3.08 -4.46 -16.60
CA ALA A 26 -3.62 -5.06 -17.84
C ALA A 26 -4.33 -4.04 -18.72
N ALA A 27 -5.18 -3.19 -18.12
CA ALA A 27 -6.01 -2.23 -18.85
C ALA A 27 -5.32 -0.89 -19.14
N ALA A 28 -4.19 -0.57 -18.49
CA ALA A 28 -3.44 0.66 -18.78
C ALA A 28 -2.84 0.60 -20.19
N ALA A 29 -3.36 1.42 -21.11
CA ALA A 29 -2.82 1.51 -22.46
C ALA A 29 -1.57 2.42 -22.50
N VAL A 30 -0.67 2.17 -23.47
CA VAL A 30 0.51 3.04 -23.66
C VAL A 30 0.09 4.48 -24.03
N SER A 31 -1.02 4.66 -24.71
CA SER A 31 -1.60 5.97 -24.99
C SER A 31 -1.91 6.75 -23.71
N ASP A 32 -2.54 6.09 -22.72
CA ASP A 32 -2.91 6.72 -21.45
C ASP A 32 -1.65 7.13 -20.67
N LEU A 33 -0.62 6.28 -20.70
CA LEU A 33 0.67 6.57 -20.06
C LEU A 33 1.38 7.75 -20.75
N THR A 34 1.39 7.82 -22.08
CA THR A 34 2.01 8.95 -22.80
C THR A 34 1.25 10.25 -22.58
N GLU A 35 -0.08 10.21 -22.54
CA GLU A 35 -0.92 11.37 -22.21
C GLU A 35 -0.68 11.86 -20.79
N ALA A 36 -0.70 10.96 -19.81
CA ALA A 36 -0.54 11.32 -18.41
C ALA A 36 0.87 11.82 -18.08
N THR A 37 1.90 11.23 -18.69
CA THR A 37 3.31 11.58 -18.42
C THR A 37 3.82 12.74 -19.26
N GLY A 38 3.12 13.09 -20.32
CA GLY A 38 3.59 14.08 -21.31
C GLY A 38 4.74 13.60 -22.19
N LEU A 39 5.14 12.33 -22.07
CA LEU A 39 6.21 11.75 -22.87
C LEU A 39 5.70 11.26 -24.23
N SER A 40 6.52 11.41 -25.26
CA SER A 40 6.30 10.66 -26.49
C SER A 40 6.51 9.16 -26.26
N ARG A 41 5.89 8.31 -27.10
CA ARG A 41 6.09 6.86 -27.04
C ARG A 41 7.57 6.46 -27.18
N SER A 42 8.30 7.17 -28.05
CA SER A 42 9.75 6.93 -28.23
C SER A 42 10.55 7.29 -26.97
N SER A 43 10.25 8.42 -26.33
CA SER A 43 10.90 8.82 -25.07
C SER A 43 10.61 7.87 -23.93
N LEU A 44 9.35 7.39 -23.83
CA LEU A 44 8.95 6.40 -22.84
C LEU A 44 9.76 5.10 -23.01
N TYR A 45 9.82 4.57 -24.23
CA TYR A 45 10.57 3.33 -24.50
C TYR A 45 12.09 3.51 -24.37
N GLN A 46 12.62 4.67 -24.73
CA GLN A 46 14.04 4.96 -24.55
C GLN A 46 14.45 4.94 -23.07
N ARG A 47 13.60 5.43 -22.16
CA ARG A 47 13.91 5.54 -20.73
C ARG A 47 13.54 4.29 -19.94
N PHE A 48 12.38 3.72 -20.20
CA PHE A 48 11.78 2.63 -19.39
C PHE A 48 11.78 1.28 -20.14
N HIS A 49 12.26 1.23 -21.38
CA HIS A 49 12.28 0.10 -22.28
C HIS A 49 10.89 -0.28 -22.82
N ASP A 50 9.91 -0.45 -21.95
CA ASP A 50 8.53 -0.79 -22.30
C ASP A 50 7.56 -0.36 -21.19
N LYS A 51 6.30 -0.78 -21.32
CA LYS A 51 5.26 -0.53 -20.30
C LYS A 51 5.59 -1.23 -18.97
N ASP A 52 6.22 -2.41 -19.04
CA ASP A 52 6.54 -3.18 -17.85
C ASP A 52 7.63 -2.53 -17.02
N GLY A 53 8.70 -2.03 -17.65
CA GLY A 53 9.74 -1.28 -16.95
C GLY A 53 9.22 -0.01 -16.28
N LEU A 54 8.32 0.75 -16.95
CA LEU A 54 7.66 1.89 -16.30
C LEU A 54 6.75 1.45 -15.13
N PHE A 55 6.05 0.33 -15.28
CA PHE A 55 5.22 -0.22 -14.23
C PHE A 55 6.04 -0.62 -13.00
N GLN A 56 7.16 -1.29 -13.18
CA GLN A 56 8.04 -1.70 -12.08
C GLN A 56 8.56 -0.49 -11.29
N GLU A 57 9.03 0.56 -11.99
CA GLU A 57 9.47 1.80 -11.33
C GLU A 57 8.30 2.51 -10.60
N ALA A 58 7.11 2.53 -11.21
CA ALA A 58 5.92 3.10 -10.60
C ALA A 58 5.49 2.32 -9.35
N LEU A 59 5.47 0.98 -9.41
CA LEU A 59 5.11 0.12 -8.29
C LEU A 59 6.11 0.23 -7.15
N GLU A 60 7.40 0.27 -7.44
CA GLU A 60 8.46 0.45 -6.43
C GLU A 60 8.31 1.81 -5.73
N ALA A 61 8.19 2.91 -6.49
CA ALA A 61 8.02 4.24 -5.92
C ALA A 61 6.74 4.35 -5.07
N TYR A 62 5.64 3.73 -5.52
CA TYR A 62 4.40 3.65 -4.74
C TYR A 62 4.60 2.85 -3.46
N THR A 63 5.21 1.67 -3.55
CA THR A 63 5.48 0.78 -2.41
C THR A 63 6.30 1.51 -1.36
N GLN A 64 7.39 2.15 -1.73
CA GLN A 64 8.23 2.93 -0.81
C GLN A 64 7.43 4.06 -0.13
N ARG A 65 6.54 4.74 -0.85
CA ARG A 65 5.67 5.77 -0.29
C ARG A 65 4.73 5.19 0.78
N VAL A 66 4.11 4.04 0.49
CA VAL A 66 3.21 3.35 1.42
C VAL A 66 3.96 2.88 2.66
N LEU A 67 5.10 2.22 2.50
CA LEU A 67 5.89 1.71 3.64
C LEU A 67 6.39 2.85 4.53
N ARG A 68 6.85 3.97 3.95
CA ARG A 68 7.19 5.16 4.74
C ARG A 68 6.00 5.68 5.55
N ARG A 69 4.79 5.73 4.95
CA ARG A 69 3.58 6.15 5.66
C ARG A 69 3.23 5.21 6.80
N MET A 70 3.31 3.89 6.59
CA MET A 70 3.10 2.89 7.64
C MET A 70 4.08 3.07 8.80
N ASN A 71 5.38 3.28 8.50
CA ASN A 71 6.42 3.46 9.49
C ASN A 71 6.39 4.83 10.20
N SER A 72 5.65 5.80 9.69
CA SER A 72 5.54 7.13 10.31
C SER A 72 4.57 7.20 11.49
N ALA A 73 3.75 6.16 11.70
CA ALA A 73 2.80 6.09 12.80
C ALA A 73 3.52 6.09 14.17
N LYS A 74 3.06 6.96 15.08
CA LYS A 74 3.64 7.10 16.42
C LYS A 74 2.55 7.00 17.48
N ALA A 75 2.85 6.29 18.55
CA ALA A 75 2.12 6.26 19.82
C ALA A 75 3.00 5.59 20.86
N ASP A 76 2.64 5.70 22.13
CA ASP A 76 3.43 5.17 23.25
C ASP A 76 3.34 3.64 23.40
N THR A 77 2.33 3.02 22.82
CA THR A 77 2.07 1.57 22.87
C THR A 77 2.05 0.94 21.48
N ALA A 78 2.36 -0.35 21.37
CA ALA A 78 2.31 -1.07 20.11
C ALA A 78 0.88 -1.10 19.55
N ARG A 79 -0.13 -1.32 20.41
CA ARG A 79 -1.55 -1.22 20.05
C ARG A 79 -1.92 0.15 19.53
N GLY A 80 -1.47 1.21 20.20
CA GLY A 80 -1.69 2.59 19.78
C GLY A 80 -1.04 2.89 18.41
N ARG A 81 0.19 2.42 18.18
CA ARG A 81 0.91 2.59 16.90
C ARG A 81 0.20 1.87 15.77
N LEU A 82 -0.28 0.64 15.99
CA LEU A 82 -1.05 -0.10 14.98
C LEU A 82 -2.34 0.65 14.61
N LYS A 83 -3.09 1.13 15.63
CA LYS A 83 -4.30 1.94 15.40
C LYS A 83 -3.99 3.21 14.64
N ALA A 84 -2.92 3.94 15.00
CA ALA A 84 -2.48 5.15 14.32
C ALA A 84 -2.06 4.86 12.86
N LEU A 85 -1.38 3.73 12.62
CA LEU A 85 -1.03 3.27 11.28
C LEU A 85 -2.27 3.09 10.41
N LEU A 86 -3.28 2.37 10.88
CA LEU A 86 -4.51 2.14 10.13
C LEU A 86 -5.25 3.46 9.84
N ARG A 87 -5.34 4.34 10.85
CA ARG A 87 -5.96 5.67 10.74
C ARG A 87 -5.21 6.60 9.78
N ALA A 88 -3.91 6.43 9.63
CA ALA A 88 -3.13 7.22 8.68
C ALA A 88 -3.61 7.05 7.23
N PHE A 89 -4.33 5.99 6.90
CA PHE A 89 -4.86 5.72 5.56
C PHE A 89 -6.33 6.13 5.37
N LEU A 90 -6.98 6.67 6.39
CA LEU A 90 -8.33 7.22 6.23
C LEU A 90 -8.34 8.32 5.17
N PRO A 91 -9.42 8.41 4.36
CA PRO A 91 -9.61 9.54 3.44
C PRO A 91 -9.67 10.85 4.23
N ASP A 92 -8.89 11.83 3.81
CA ASP A 92 -8.84 13.16 4.42
C ASP A 92 -9.74 14.19 3.73
N GLY A 93 -10.52 13.75 2.74
CA GLY A 93 -11.41 14.59 1.94
C GLY A 93 -10.70 15.58 1.01
N SER A 94 -9.39 15.74 1.12
CA SER A 94 -8.60 16.70 0.36
C SER A 94 -7.89 16.08 -0.85
N SER A 95 -7.76 14.75 -0.87
CA SER A 95 -6.96 14.07 -1.89
C SER A 95 -7.82 13.56 -3.04
N LEU A 96 -7.47 13.98 -4.25
CA LEU A 96 -7.95 13.39 -5.52
C LEU A 96 -7.36 11.99 -5.77
N ARG A 97 -6.82 11.33 -4.75
CA ARG A 97 -6.17 10.01 -4.90
C ARG A 97 -7.21 8.97 -5.25
N PRO A 98 -6.91 8.07 -6.19
CA PRO A 98 -7.76 6.91 -6.43
C PRO A 98 -7.95 6.12 -5.12
N ALA A 99 -9.15 5.62 -4.88
CA ALA A 99 -9.38 4.69 -3.79
C ALA A 99 -8.72 3.35 -4.12
N GLY A 100 -8.29 2.62 -3.10
CA GLY A 100 -7.61 1.33 -3.26
C GLY A 100 -6.12 1.38 -2.98
N CYS A 101 -5.45 0.27 -3.28
CA CYS A 101 -4.02 0.07 -3.10
C CYS A 101 -3.42 -0.49 -4.39
N LEU A 102 -2.44 0.20 -4.98
CA LEU A 102 -1.79 -0.28 -6.20
C LEU A 102 -1.09 -1.63 -5.97
N ILE A 103 -0.50 -1.87 -4.79
CA ILE A 103 0.12 -3.17 -4.46
C ILE A 103 -0.93 -4.29 -4.52
N ALA A 104 -2.07 -4.12 -3.83
CA ALA A 104 -3.12 -5.13 -3.83
C ALA A 104 -3.74 -5.33 -5.23
N ARG A 105 -3.91 -4.24 -5.99
CA ARG A 105 -4.36 -4.30 -7.38
C ARG A 105 -3.38 -5.07 -8.24
N SER A 106 -2.08 -4.83 -8.10
CA SER A 106 -1.03 -5.57 -8.80
C SER A 106 -1.05 -7.07 -8.47
N CYS A 107 -1.34 -7.42 -7.21
CA CYS A 107 -1.54 -8.83 -6.83
C CYS A 107 -2.77 -9.46 -7.52
N SER A 108 -3.81 -8.70 -7.84
CA SER A 108 -4.95 -9.19 -8.61
C SER A 108 -4.62 -9.33 -10.10
N ASP A 109 -3.68 -8.57 -10.60
CA ASP A 109 -3.23 -8.57 -11.99
C ASP A 109 -2.04 -9.52 -12.25
N LEU A 110 -1.60 -10.33 -11.26
CA LEU A 110 -0.41 -11.20 -11.36
C LEU A 110 -0.30 -11.98 -12.67
N PRO A 111 -1.37 -12.62 -13.21
CA PRO A 111 -1.25 -13.38 -14.45
C PRO A 111 -0.88 -12.53 -15.68
N ALA A 112 -1.09 -11.22 -15.62
CA ALA A 112 -0.78 -10.28 -16.70
C ALA A 112 0.61 -9.63 -16.56
N LEU A 113 1.27 -9.79 -15.41
CA LEU A 113 2.57 -9.20 -15.13
C LEU A 113 3.71 -10.10 -15.60
N SER A 114 4.86 -9.50 -15.91
CA SER A 114 6.13 -10.21 -16.04
C SER A 114 6.53 -10.91 -14.73
N ALA A 115 7.51 -11.81 -14.78
CA ALA A 115 8.04 -12.47 -13.58
C ALA A 115 8.56 -11.45 -12.56
N GLU A 116 9.25 -10.41 -13.04
CA GLU A 116 9.78 -9.30 -12.23
C GLU A 116 8.65 -8.46 -11.63
N GLY A 117 7.61 -8.13 -12.42
CA GLY A 117 6.41 -7.42 -11.95
C GLY A 117 5.65 -8.21 -10.89
N GLN A 118 5.50 -9.53 -11.07
CA GLN A 118 4.91 -10.42 -10.07
C GLN A 118 5.71 -10.42 -8.76
N ALA A 119 7.04 -10.58 -8.86
CA ALA A 119 7.92 -10.57 -7.70
C ALA A 119 7.82 -9.23 -6.94
N ALA A 120 7.82 -8.10 -7.65
CA ALA A 120 7.67 -6.78 -7.04
C ALA A 120 6.33 -6.60 -6.32
N ALA A 121 5.22 -7.04 -6.93
CA ALA A 121 3.88 -6.96 -6.31
C ALA A 121 3.81 -7.80 -5.02
N LEU A 122 4.29 -9.04 -5.06
CA LEU A 122 4.31 -9.95 -3.91
C LEU A 122 5.24 -9.44 -2.81
N ALA A 123 6.41 -8.90 -3.16
CA ALA A 123 7.32 -8.28 -2.19
C ALA A 123 6.67 -7.09 -1.50
N GLY A 124 5.97 -6.21 -2.24
CA GLY A 124 5.24 -5.08 -1.67
C GLY A 124 4.20 -5.51 -0.64
N ALA A 125 3.40 -6.54 -0.93
CA ALA A 125 2.42 -7.08 -0.01
C ALA A 125 3.08 -7.73 1.23
N THR A 126 4.19 -8.46 1.02
CA THR A 126 4.97 -9.06 2.11
C THR A 126 5.53 -7.99 3.04
N HIS A 127 6.13 -6.91 2.51
CA HIS A 127 6.65 -5.82 3.33
C HIS A 127 5.58 -5.13 4.16
N GLN A 128 4.37 -4.91 3.61
CA GLN A 128 3.25 -4.37 4.39
C GLN A 128 2.92 -5.29 5.57
N ARG A 129 2.81 -6.60 5.34
CA ARG A 129 2.54 -7.59 6.39
C ARG A 129 3.66 -7.63 7.45
N GLU A 130 4.92 -7.55 7.04
CA GLU A 130 6.07 -7.56 7.96
C GLU A 130 6.09 -6.34 8.90
N ILE A 131 5.70 -5.16 8.44
CA ILE A 131 5.56 -3.98 9.31
C ILE A 131 4.50 -4.24 10.38
N LEU A 132 3.35 -4.80 10.00
CA LEU A 132 2.28 -5.14 10.93
C LEU A 132 2.74 -6.21 11.92
N ALA A 133 3.38 -7.27 11.45
CA ALA A 133 3.94 -8.33 12.30
C ALA A 133 5.01 -7.77 13.26
N GLY A 134 5.82 -6.81 12.82
CA GLY A 134 6.80 -6.11 13.67
C GLY A 134 6.13 -5.41 14.85
N LEU A 135 5.06 -4.64 14.61
CA LEU A 135 4.31 -3.98 15.66
C LEU A 135 3.65 -4.96 16.63
N LEU A 136 3.18 -6.10 16.13
CA LEU A 136 2.60 -7.14 16.98
C LEU A 136 3.66 -7.80 17.88
N ARG A 137 4.86 -8.08 17.34
CA ARG A 137 5.99 -8.59 18.14
C ARG A 137 6.44 -7.58 19.20
N GLU A 138 6.46 -6.28 18.88
CA GLU A 138 6.69 -5.23 19.88
C GLU A 138 5.63 -5.29 21.00
N GLY A 139 4.36 -5.53 20.66
CA GLY A 139 3.27 -5.71 21.62
C GLY A 139 3.48 -6.90 22.55
N VAL A 140 3.97 -8.03 22.02
CA VAL A 140 4.36 -9.19 22.85
C VAL A 140 5.52 -8.82 23.77
N ALA A 141 6.57 -8.22 23.24
CA ALA A 141 7.75 -7.83 24.03
C ALA A 141 7.42 -6.81 25.13
N ALA A 142 6.42 -5.95 24.92
CA ALA A 142 5.92 -4.98 25.90
C ALA A 142 4.87 -5.55 26.88
N GLY A 143 4.47 -6.82 26.74
CA GLY A 143 3.41 -7.43 27.54
C GLY A 143 1.99 -6.92 27.20
N GLU A 144 1.80 -6.26 26.07
CA GLU A 144 0.49 -5.83 25.57
C GLU A 144 -0.27 -6.97 24.88
N LEU A 145 0.45 -7.99 24.43
CA LEU A 145 -0.06 -9.24 23.86
C LEU A 145 0.48 -10.44 24.63
N ALA A 146 -0.26 -11.53 24.63
CA ALA A 146 0.20 -12.79 25.21
C ALA A 146 1.40 -13.35 24.42
N GLU A 147 2.31 -14.06 25.10
CA GLU A 147 3.50 -14.66 24.49
C GLU A 147 3.14 -15.70 23.41
N ASP A 148 2.00 -16.35 23.54
CA ASP A 148 1.46 -17.34 22.61
C ASP A 148 0.53 -16.73 21.51
N ALA A 149 0.51 -15.41 21.35
CA ALA A 149 -0.30 -14.75 20.34
C ALA A 149 0.10 -15.20 18.92
N ASP A 150 -0.87 -15.55 18.09
CA ASP A 150 -0.63 -15.91 16.69
C ASP A 150 -0.36 -14.64 15.85
N ILE A 151 0.91 -14.23 15.87
CA ILE A 151 1.38 -13.02 15.18
C ILE A 151 1.11 -13.07 13.68
N ASP A 152 1.23 -14.24 13.05
CA ASP A 152 1.04 -14.37 11.61
C ASP A 152 -0.44 -14.18 11.24
N ALA A 153 -1.35 -14.85 11.91
CA ALA A 153 -2.79 -14.68 11.69
C ALA A 153 -3.23 -13.24 11.99
N MET A 154 -2.72 -12.63 13.06
CA MET A 154 -3.01 -11.24 13.40
C MET A 154 -2.47 -10.25 12.35
N ALA A 155 -1.27 -10.48 11.82
CA ALA A 155 -0.71 -9.65 10.75
C ALA A 155 -1.54 -9.71 9.47
N TRP A 156 -2.03 -10.89 9.07
CA TRP A 156 -2.96 -11.05 7.97
C TRP A 156 -4.30 -10.36 8.24
N HIS A 157 -4.83 -10.48 9.45
CA HIS A 157 -6.06 -9.79 9.84
C HIS A 157 -5.93 -8.27 9.66
N TYR A 158 -4.89 -7.66 10.24
CA TYR A 158 -4.70 -6.20 10.14
C TYR A 158 -4.31 -5.74 8.74
N LEU A 159 -3.64 -6.55 7.94
CA LEU A 159 -3.47 -6.28 6.51
C LEU A 159 -4.83 -6.24 5.80
N GLY A 160 -5.73 -7.18 6.10
CA GLY A 160 -7.10 -7.17 5.59
C GLY A 160 -7.87 -5.91 6.01
N VAL A 161 -7.74 -5.47 7.26
CA VAL A 161 -8.33 -4.21 7.74
C VAL A 161 -7.76 -3.00 6.98
N LEU A 162 -6.44 -2.93 6.78
CA LEU A 162 -5.80 -1.89 5.99
C LEU A 162 -6.35 -1.86 4.55
N GLN A 163 -6.49 -3.03 3.92
CA GLN A 163 -7.06 -3.11 2.58
C GLN A 163 -8.52 -2.68 2.55
N ALA A 164 -9.31 -2.99 3.58
CA ALA A 164 -10.69 -2.51 3.69
C ALA A 164 -10.74 -0.97 3.82
N VAL A 165 -9.89 -0.36 4.66
CA VAL A 165 -9.79 1.11 4.80
C VAL A 165 -9.47 1.77 3.45
N LEU A 166 -8.60 1.16 2.64
CA LEU A 166 -8.20 1.69 1.35
C LEU A 166 -9.26 1.50 0.24
N ASN A 167 -10.02 0.39 0.28
CA ASN A 167 -10.90 0.02 -0.83
C ASN A 167 -12.38 0.39 -0.60
N PHE A 168 -12.88 0.41 0.64
CA PHE A 168 -14.31 0.64 0.91
C PHE A 168 -14.82 2.05 0.60
N PRO A 169 -13.99 3.11 0.50
CA PRO A 169 -14.45 4.38 -0.06
C PRO A 169 -15.06 4.24 -1.46
N GLN A 170 -14.61 3.27 -2.27
CA GLN A 170 -15.17 3.00 -3.60
C GLN A 170 -16.63 2.52 -3.57
N VAL A 171 -17.05 1.92 -2.47
CA VAL A 171 -18.41 1.40 -2.27
C VAL A 171 -19.21 2.24 -1.27
N GLY A 172 -18.76 3.45 -0.98
CA GLY A 172 -19.54 4.45 -0.22
C GLY A 172 -19.28 4.48 1.28
N ALA A 173 -18.24 3.79 1.80
CA ALA A 173 -17.88 3.94 3.20
C ALA A 173 -17.24 5.31 3.45
N ASP A 174 -17.83 6.11 4.31
CA ASP A 174 -17.28 7.41 4.72
C ASP A 174 -16.14 7.27 5.76
N PRO A 175 -15.32 8.31 5.95
CA PRO A 175 -14.21 8.25 6.90
C PRO A 175 -14.62 7.90 8.33
N SER A 176 -15.80 8.31 8.78
CA SER A 176 -16.28 8.02 10.14
C SER A 176 -16.67 6.55 10.31
N MET A 177 -17.24 5.95 9.27
CA MET A 177 -17.54 4.52 9.24
C MET A 177 -16.26 3.70 9.26
N LEU A 178 -15.26 4.10 8.45
CA LEU A 178 -13.95 3.43 8.41
C LEU A 178 -13.22 3.55 9.76
N ASP A 179 -13.30 4.69 10.43
CA ASP A 179 -12.70 4.87 11.75
C ASP A 179 -13.33 3.95 12.79
N ARG A 180 -14.67 3.83 12.80
CA ARG A 180 -15.39 2.86 13.67
C ARG A 180 -15.02 1.41 13.32
N MET A 181 -14.84 1.09 12.03
CA MET A 181 -14.38 -0.23 11.62
C MET A 181 -12.98 -0.55 12.16
N ILE A 182 -12.08 0.44 12.16
CA ILE A 182 -10.77 0.30 12.80
C ILE A 182 -10.94 0.02 14.30
N ASP A 183 -11.82 0.74 14.99
CA ASP A 183 -12.08 0.51 16.42
C ASP A 183 -12.60 -0.89 16.71
N VAL A 184 -13.49 -1.42 15.87
CA VAL A 184 -13.95 -2.80 15.94
C VAL A 184 -12.81 -3.78 15.70
N ALA A 185 -11.97 -3.54 14.68
CA ALA A 185 -10.80 -4.39 14.42
C ALA A 185 -9.80 -4.38 15.60
N MET A 186 -9.63 -3.23 16.26
CA MET A 186 -8.78 -3.11 17.45
C MET A 186 -9.35 -3.79 18.70
N SER A 187 -10.64 -4.16 18.71
CA SER A 187 -11.24 -4.90 19.83
C SER A 187 -10.79 -6.36 19.89
N VAL A 188 -10.30 -6.93 18.77
CA VAL A 188 -9.72 -8.28 18.73
C VAL A 188 -8.26 -8.31 19.22
N TRP A 189 -7.66 -7.15 19.53
CA TRP A 189 -6.37 -7.12 20.21
C TRP A 189 -6.55 -7.69 21.61
N PRO A 190 -6.07 -8.92 21.89
CA PRO A 190 -6.34 -9.58 23.15
C PRO A 190 -5.64 -8.83 24.29
N SER A 191 -6.43 -8.49 25.33
CA SER A 191 -5.85 -7.96 26.56
C SER A 191 -5.24 -9.12 27.35
N PRO A 192 -4.00 -9.03 27.83
CA PRO A 192 -3.39 -10.07 28.64
C PRO A 192 -4.14 -10.37 29.95
N PHE A 193 -5.03 -9.45 30.36
CA PHE A 193 -5.80 -9.56 31.62
C PHE A 193 -7.12 -10.32 31.51
N LEU A 194 -7.53 -10.82 30.33
CA LEU A 194 -8.81 -11.54 30.17
C LEU A 194 -8.69 -13.06 30.12
N ARG A 195 -7.51 -13.64 30.40
CA ARG A 195 -7.36 -15.10 30.62
C ARG A 195 -7.29 -15.40 32.10
N GLY A 196 -8.45 -15.42 32.78
CA GLY A 196 -8.52 -15.74 34.18
C GLY A 196 -9.97 -15.93 34.64
N SER A 197 -10.59 -17.05 34.26
CA SER A 197 -11.67 -17.68 35.01
C SER A 197 -11.85 -19.11 34.48
#